data_b3edb1db959f6651ca32ad48d0a34fde
#
_entry.id   b3edb1db959f6651ca32ad48d0a34fde
#
_cell.length_a   1.000
_cell.length_b   1.000
_cell.length_c   1.000
_cell.angle_alpha   90.00
_cell.angle_beta   90.00
_cell.angle_gamma   90.00
#
_symmetry.space_group_name_H-M   'P 1'
#
loop_
_entity.id
_entity.type
_entity.pdbx_description
1 polymer ?
#
loop_
_entity_poly.entity_id
_entity_poly.type
_entity_poly.pdbx_seq_one_letter_code
_entity_poly.pdbx_strand_id
1 'polypeptide(L)'
;MIPVFDGHNDFLQRVVAAGSGGARVWLEGDGTGHLDLPRMRAGGMVGGFFAIWIPAPIGPNDADAVRLMENPPFAMDLPDQIPHDEALPHAFEQAAALLSLERTGTLEVVRNAAQLRACIAAGRIAAIMHMEGAEAIRDQDALHLWHAAGLRSLGPVWSRPTAYAEGVPFAFPSSPDIGGGLTDAGRRLVQDCNALGIMLDLSHLNQAGFEDVARLSDAPLVASHSCVHDISPSSRNLTDRQLRQIAESGGLVGLNFASSFLRPDGRRQPLEDLSVMLRHLDHLIGILGEDGVALGSDFDGALMPRDLGDAAALPALIQAMTAHGYGDDLIRKIACENWISVLQRTWKA
;
A
#
# COMPACT_ATOMS: atom_id res chain seq x y z
N MET A 1 19.90 -2.70 -13.98
CA MET A 1 18.48 -2.97 -13.63
C MET A 1 17.91 -1.70 -13.05
N ILE A 2 16.70 -1.28 -13.46
CA ILE A 2 16.02 -0.12 -12.87
C ILE A 2 15.60 -0.50 -11.44
N PRO A 3 15.93 0.31 -10.41
CA PRO A 3 15.50 0.03 -9.05
C PRO A 3 13.98 0.19 -8.92
N VAL A 4 13.35 -0.69 -8.14
CA VAL A 4 11.91 -0.62 -7.84
C VAL A 4 11.72 -0.39 -6.35
N PHE A 5 10.92 0.62 -5.98
CA PHE A 5 10.46 0.87 -4.62
C PHE A 5 8.94 0.64 -4.56
N ASP A 6 8.50 -0.18 -3.63
CA ASP A 6 7.12 -0.65 -3.57
C ASP A 6 6.29 0.14 -2.55
N GLY A 7 5.09 0.55 -2.95
CA GLY A 7 4.17 1.30 -2.09
C GLY A 7 3.45 0.47 -1.03
N HIS A 8 3.37 -0.86 -1.19
CA HIS A 8 2.65 -1.71 -0.24
C HIS A 8 2.93 -3.19 -0.44
N ASN A 9 3.16 -3.92 0.66
CA ASN A 9 3.17 -5.38 0.69
C ASN A 9 2.79 -5.94 2.07
N ASP A 10 2.24 -7.17 2.10
CA ASP A 10 1.76 -7.87 3.29
C ASP A 10 2.71 -8.95 3.79
N PHE A 11 3.98 -8.85 3.45
CA PHE A 11 4.99 -9.89 3.75
C PHE A 11 5.09 -10.24 5.23
N LEU A 12 4.83 -9.29 6.14
CA LEU A 12 5.02 -9.49 7.58
C LEU A 12 4.12 -10.59 8.16
N GLN A 13 2.94 -10.81 7.58
CA GLN A 13 2.04 -11.90 8.00
C GLN A 13 2.70 -13.27 7.81
N ARG A 14 3.45 -13.47 6.72
CA ARG A 14 4.17 -14.72 6.47
C ARG A 14 5.32 -14.92 7.45
N VAL A 15 6.02 -13.83 7.81
CA VAL A 15 7.09 -13.87 8.82
C VAL A 15 6.53 -14.27 10.19
N VAL A 16 5.41 -13.69 10.59
CA VAL A 16 4.72 -14.02 11.85
C VAL A 16 4.23 -15.47 11.83
N ALA A 17 3.57 -15.91 10.77
CA ALA A 17 3.08 -17.28 10.64
C ALA A 17 4.20 -18.33 10.72
N ALA A 18 5.40 -18.02 10.23
CA ALA A 18 6.56 -18.88 10.29
C ALA A 18 7.24 -18.92 11.68
N GLY A 19 6.86 -18.03 12.61
CA GLY A 19 7.41 -17.97 13.97
C GLY A 19 8.94 -17.89 13.98
N SER A 20 9.61 -18.84 14.62
CA SER A 20 11.09 -18.91 14.65
C SER A 20 11.75 -19.10 13.28
N GLY A 21 10.98 -19.49 12.27
CA GLY A 21 11.44 -19.64 10.87
C GLY A 21 11.35 -18.34 10.05
N GLY A 22 10.82 -17.25 10.59
CA GLY A 22 10.55 -16.01 9.85
C GLY A 22 11.78 -15.41 9.16
N ALA A 23 12.93 -15.40 9.82
CA ALA A 23 14.19 -14.97 9.22
C ALA A 23 14.61 -15.84 8.03
N ARG A 24 14.35 -17.15 8.07
CA ARG A 24 14.63 -18.07 6.95
C ARG A 24 13.69 -17.82 5.77
N VAL A 25 12.38 -17.59 6.03
CA VAL A 25 11.41 -17.20 4.99
C VAL A 25 11.88 -15.94 4.27
N TRP A 26 12.41 -14.96 5.00
CA TRP A 26 12.98 -13.76 4.42
C TRP A 26 14.23 -14.04 3.59
N LEU A 27 15.22 -14.74 4.17
CA LEU A 27 16.56 -14.89 3.56
C LEU A 27 16.60 -15.89 2.40
N GLU A 28 15.78 -16.95 2.44
CA GLU A 28 15.85 -18.08 1.53
C GLU A 28 14.55 -18.29 0.73
N GLY A 29 13.43 -17.73 1.21
CA GLY A 29 12.10 -18.08 0.74
C GLY A 29 11.61 -19.41 1.30
N ASP A 30 10.33 -19.70 1.07
CA ASP A 30 9.69 -20.96 1.42
C ASP A 30 8.93 -21.60 0.23
N GLY A 31 9.08 -21.01 -0.96
CA GLY A 31 8.39 -21.43 -2.18
C GLY A 31 6.93 -20.98 -2.25
N THR A 32 6.46 -20.17 -1.29
CA THR A 32 5.10 -19.63 -1.27
C THR A 32 5.10 -18.09 -1.33
N GLY A 33 3.93 -17.48 -1.47
CA GLY A 33 3.77 -16.02 -1.53
C GLY A 33 4.53 -15.34 -2.67
N HIS A 34 4.65 -14.02 -2.56
CA HIS A 34 5.19 -13.19 -3.65
C HIS A 34 6.53 -12.53 -3.33
N LEU A 35 6.92 -12.48 -2.03
CA LEU A 35 8.08 -11.73 -1.54
C LEU A 35 9.03 -12.59 -0.71
N ASP A 36 10.30 -12.38 -0.92
CA ASP A 36 11.46 -12.75 -0.10
C ASP A 36 12.70 -12.01 -0.63
N LEU A 37 13.79 -12.02 0.10
CA LEU A 37 15.01 -11.31 -0.29
C LEU A 37 15.59 -11.77 -1.65
N PRO A 38 15.66 -13.08 -1.98
CA PRO A 38 16.09 -13.54 -3.32
C PRO A 38 15.22 -12.98 -4.44
N ARG A 39 13.88 -13.04 -4.30
CA ARG A 39 12.94 -12.53 -5.31
C ARG A 39 12.99 -11.01 -5.44
N MET A 40 13.08 -10.27 -4.33
CA MET A 40 13.27 -8.82 -4.36
C MET A 40 14.54 -8.44 -5.13
N ARG A 41 15.65 -9.11 -4.84
CA ARG A 41 16.93 -8.89 -5.56
C ARG A 41 16.84 -9.22 -7.04
N ALA A 42 16.22 -10.34 -7.40
CA ALA A 42 16.01 -10.74 -8.79
C ALA A 42 15.14 -9.72 -9.55
N GLY A 43 14.14 -9.15 -8.91
CA GLY A 43 13.25 -8.12 -9.48
C GLY A 43 13.79 -6.69 -9.45
N GLY A 44 14.97 -6.47 -8.84
CA GLY A 44 15.52 -5.12 -8.67
C GLY A 44 14.82 -4.27 -7.62
N MET A 45 14.06 -4.89 -6.72
CA MET A 45 13.34 -4.20 -5.65
C MET A 45 14.32 -3.78 -4.55
N VAL A 46 14.38 -2.48 -4.28
CA VAL A 46 15.35 -1.86 -3.35
C VAL A 46 14.73 -1.46 -2.00
N GLY A 47 13.42 -1.54 -1.88
CA GLY A 47 12.68 -1.24 -0.67
C GLY A 47 11.19 -1.20 -0.88
N GLY A 48 10.46 -0.85 0.19
CA GLY A 48 9.00 -0.71 0.15
C GLY A 48 8.39 -0.51 1.51
N PHE A 49 7.05 -0.40 1.49
CA PHE A 49 6.21 -0.27 2.68
C PHE A 49 5.79 -1.67 3.13
N PHE A 50 6.26 -2.07 4.30
CA PHE A 50 5.93 -3.35 4.93
C PHE A 50 4.74 -3.14 5.85
N ALA A 51 3.58 -3.66 5.45
CA ALA A 51 2.33 -3.41 6.13
C ALA A 51 2.20 -4.23 7.41
N ILE A 52 1.84 -3.52 8.47
CA ILE A 52 1.25 -4.07 9.68
C ILE A 52 -0.26 -4.02 9.46
N TRP A 53 -0.86 -5.18 9.21
CA TRP A 53 -2.29 -5.31 8.95
C TRP A 53 -2.93 -6.23 10.00
N ILE A 54 -4.11 -5.83 10.51
CA ILE A 54 -4.83 -6.62 11.49
C ILE A 54 -5.77 -7.59 10.77
N PRO A 55 -5.64 -8.91 10.95
CA PRO A 55 -6.47 -9.89 10.27
C PRO A 55 -7.97 -9.66 10.51
N ALA A 56 -8.77 -9.71 9.44
CA ALA A 56 -10.21 -9.68 9.54
C ALA A 56 -10.75 -11.08 9.86
N PRO A 57 -11.82 -11.20 10.67
CA PRO A 57 -12.48 -12.50 10.92
C PRO A 57 -13.01 -13.14 9.64
N ILE A 58 -13.47 -12.34 8.70
CA ILE A 58 -13.84 -12.71 7.32
C ILE A 58 -13.16 -11.73 6.38
N GLY A 59 -12.39 -12.24 5.44
CA GLY A 59 -11.60 -11.43 4.53
C GLY A 59 -11.82 -11.80 3.06
N PRO A 60 -11.26 -11.02 2.12
CA PRO A 60 -11.43 -11.25 0.68
C PRO A 60 -10.79 -12.57 0.20
N ASN A 61 -9.98 -13.23 1.03
CA ASN A 61 -9.35 -14.51 0.73
C ASN A 61 -10.16 -15.72 1.25
N ASP A 62 -11.26 -15.50 1.96
CA ASP A 62 -12.15 -16.60 2.35
C ASP A 62 -12.84 -17.22 1.13
N ALA A 63 -13.09 -18.52 1.17
CA ALA A 63 -13.58 -19.26 0.01
C ALA A 63 -14.92 -18.73 -0.53
N ASP A 64 -15.80 -18.23 0.34
CA ASP A 64 -17.08 -17.64 -0.07
C ASP A 64 -16.89 -16.25 -0.69
N ALA A 65 -16.02 -15.42 -0.11
CA ALA A 65 -15.65 -14.13 -0.65
C ALA A 65 -14.97 -14.28 -2.04
N VAL A 66 -14.06 -15.23 -2.17
CA VAL A 66 -13.41 -15.54 -3.46
C VAL A 66 -14.44 -15.89 -4.52
N ARG A 67 -15.37 -16.84 -4.22
CA ARG A 67 -16.45 -17.22 -5.16
C ARG A 67 -17.36 -16.05 -5.54
N LEU A 68 -17.65 -15.18 -4.58
CA LEU A 68 -18.44 -13.97 -4.82
C LEU A 68 -17.71 -13.02 -5.78
N MET A 69 -16.44 -12.73 -5.50
CA MET A 69 -15.62 -11.82 -6.30
C MET A 69 -15.26 -12.38 -7.70
N GLU A 70 -15.32 -13.68 -7.90
CA GLU A 70 -15.16 -14.29 -9.23
C GLU A 70 -16.37 -14.06 -10.16
N ASN A 71 -17.51 -13.67 -9.62
CA ASN A 71 -18.78 -13.54 -10.34
C ASN A 71 -19.48 -12.19 -10.11
N PRO A 72 -18.91 -11.08 -10.62
CA PRO A 72 -19.57 -9.77 -10.54
C PRO A 72 -20.96 -9.76 -11.20
N PRO A 73 -21.90 -8.90 -10.76
CA PRO A 73 -21.71 -7.90 -9.71
C PRO A 73 -21.68 -8.49 -8.31
N PHE A 74 -20.93 -7.87 -7.39
CA PHE A 74 -20.87 -8.28 -5.99
C PHE A 74 -20.77 -7.08 -5.05
N ALA A 75 -21.22 -7.27 -3.82
CA ALA A 75 -20.98 -6.38 -2.70
C ALA A 75 -20.77 -7.22 -1.44
N MET A 76 -19.66 -6.98 -0.76
CA MET A 76 -19.39 -7.52 0.56
C MET A 76 -19.77 -6.48 1.60
N ASP A 77 -20.35 -6.90 2.71
CA ASP A 77 -20.55 -6.02 3.85
C ASP A 77 -19.21 -5.63 4.48
N LEU A 78 -19.13 -4.42 5.02
CA LEU A 78 -17.97 -4.05 5.84
C LEU A 78 -17.94 -4.92 7.09
N PRO A 79 -16.77 -5.49 7.45
CA PRO A 79 -16.60 -6.16 8.72
C PRO A 79 -16.81 -5.19 9.90
N ASP A 80 -17.11 -5.73 11.07
CA ASP A 80 -17.16 -4.94 12.30
C ASP A 80 -15.77 -4.34 12.62
N GLN A 81 -15.79 -3.20 13.31
CA GLN A 81 -14.58 -2.61 13.86
C GLN A 81 -13.91 -3.57 14.84
N ILE A 82 -12.60 -3.77 14.71
CA ILE A 82 -11.81 -4.56 15.65
C ILE A 82 -11.46 -3.69 16.86
N PRO A 83 -11.75 -4.15 18.09
CA PRO A 83 -11.35 -3.44 19.30
C PRO A 83 -9.84 -3.31 19.42
N HIS A 84 -9.36 -2.18 19.97
CA HIS A 84 -7.93 -1.91 20.15
C HIS A 84 -7.18 -3.03 20.87
N ASP A 85 -7.77 -3.60 21.94
CA ASP A 85 -7.11 -4.63 22.75
C ASP A 85 -6.96 -5.95 21.98
N GLU A 86 -7.77 -6.19 20.97
CA GLU A 86 -7.64 -7.34 20.05
C GLU A 86 -6.63 -7.02 18.93
N ALA A 87 -6.59 -5.80 18.43
CA ALA A 87 -5.71 -5.37 17.34
C ALA A 87 -4.24 -5.26 17.78
N LEU A 88 -4.00 -4.74 18.98
CA LEU A 88 -2.66 -4.39 19.46
C LEU A 88 -1.67 -5.58 19.47
N PRO A 89 -2.01 -6.79 19.94
CA PRO A 89 -1.11 -7.94 19.89
C PRO A 89 -0.64 -8.27 18.47
N HIS A 90 -1.56 -8.28 17.48
CA HIS A 90 -1.22 -8.55 16.07
C HIS A 90 -0.29 -7.49 15.49
N ALA A 91 -0.53 -6.21 15.82
CA ALA A 91 0.34 -5.13 15.38
C ALA A 91 1.74 -5.25 15.98
N PHE A 92 1.85 -5.59 17.26
CA PHE A 92 3.15 -5.81 17.92
C PHE A 92 3.91 -7.00 17.33
N GLU A 93 3.26 -8.11 17.04
CA GLU A 93 3.90 -9.28 16.44
C GLU A 93 4.51 -8.93 15.08
N GLN A 94 3.79 -8.21 14.22
CA GLN A 94 4.27 -7.83 12.90
C GLN A 94 5.37 -6.77 12.98
N ALA A 95 5.25 -5.77 13.86
CA ALA A 95 6.32 -4.80 14.11
C ALA A 95 7.60 -5.48 14.62
N ALA A 96 7.46 -6.40 15.58
CA ALA A 96 8.57 -7.19 16.09
C ALA A 96 9.21 -8.08 15.01
N ALA A 97 8.39 -8.65 14.13
CA ALA A 97 8.85 -9.41 12.96
C ALA A 97 9.72 -8.51 12.06
N LEU A 98 9.23 -7.33 11.66
CA LEU A 98 10.00 -6.39 10.83
C LEU A 98 11.34 -6.02 11.48
N LEU A 99 11.34 -5.64 12.77
CA LEU A 99 12.55 -5.32 13.51
C LEU A 99 13.48 -6.55 13.68
N SER A 100 12.94 -7.76 13.66
CA SER A 100 13.75 -8.98 13.65
C SER A 100 14.47 -9.20 12.33
N LEU A 101 13.82 -8.85 11.20
CA LEU A 101 14.45 -8.90 9.88
C LEU A 101 15.59 -7.89 9.75
N GLU A 102 15.48 -6.72 10.36
CA GLU A 102 16.56 -5.73 10.40
C GLU A 102 17.84 -6.31 11.00
N ARG A 103 17.74 -7.16 12.02
CA ARG A 103 18.90 -7.83 12.66
C ARG A 103 19.64 -8.82 11.74
N THR A 104 19.05 -9.19 10.60
CA THR A 104 19.75 -9.99 9.59
C THR A 104 20.82 -9.19 8.83
N GLY A 105 20.80 -7.86 8.92
CA GLY A 105 21.72 -6.96 8.21
C GLY A 105 21.42 -6.77 6.72
N THR A 106 20.37 -7.39 6.19
CA THR A 106 19.97 -7.31 4.77
C THR A 106 18.88 -6.29 4.49
N LEU A 107 18.21 -5.81 5.53
CA LEU A 107 17.14 -4.84 5.53
C LEU A 107 17.40 -3.78 6.60
N GLU A 108 16.94 -2.56 6.38
CA GLU A 108 16.95 -1.47 7.37
C GLU A 108 15.57 -0.82 7.46
N VAL A 109 15.06 -0.65 8.68
CA VAL A 109 13.83 0.13 8.94
C VAL A 109 14.19 1.61 8.92
N VAL A 110 13.92 2.26 7.80
CA VAL A 110 14.29 3.66 7.55
C VAL A 110 13.29 4.64 8.17
N ARG A 111 13.79 5.72 8.75
CA ARG A 111 13.00 6.71 9.48
C ARG A 111 13.03 8.11 8.89
N ASN A 112 13.87 8.34 7.88
CA ASN A 112 13.97 9.59 7.13
C ASN A 112 14.56 9.36 5.74
N ALA A 113 14.45 10.37 4.87
CA ALA A 113 14.89 10.28 3.48
C ALA A 113 16.40 10.07 3.33
N ALA A 114 17.22 10.58 4.24
CA ALA A 114 18.67 10.38 4.21
C ALA A 114 19.05 8.92 4.48
N GLN A 115 18.43 8.30 5.51
CA GLN A 115 18.60 6.87 5.81
C GLN A 115 18.11 6.00 4.64
N LEU A 116 16.95 6.33 4.04
CA LEU A 116 16.40 5.62 2.88
C LEU A 116 17.42 5.59 1.75
N ARG A 117 17.95 6.75 1.34
CA ARG A 117 18.95 6.85 0.27
C ARG A 117 20.25 6.10 0.62
N ALA A 118 20.73 6.23 1.86
CA ALA A 118 21.95 5.55 2.32
C ALA A 118 21.76 4.02 2.33
N CYS A 119 20.60 3.53 2.75
CA CYS A 119 20.25 2.12 2.77
C CYS A 119 20.26 1.52 1.35
N ILE A 120 19.61 2.18 0.39
CA ILE A 120 19.61 1.78 -1.03
C ILE A 120 21.03 1.79 -1.60
N ALA A 121 21.80 2.85 -1.35
CA ALA A 121 23.18 2.95 -1.82
C ALA A 121 24.09 1.86 -1.24
N ALA A 122 23.80 1.37 -0.04
CA ALA A 122 24.50 0.25 0.59
C ALA A 122 24.05 -1.13 0.08
N GLY A 123 23.08 -1.20 -0.85
CA GLY A 123 22.56 -2.47 -1.39
C GLY A 123 21.70 -3.26 -0.39
N ARG A 124 21.17 -2.61 0.64
CA ARG A 124 20.21 -3.18 1.59
C ARG A 124 18.78 -2.81 1.20
N ILE A 125 17.81 -3.60 1.66
CA ILE A 125 16.39 -3.30 1.44
C ILE A 125 15.94 -2.21 2.43
N ALA A 126 15.43 -1.10 1.89
CA ALA A 126 14.90 -0.01 2.70
C ALA A 126 13.44 -0.30 3.05
N ALA A 127 13.16 -0.68 4.28
CA ALA A 127 11.81 -0.98 4.75
C ALA A 127 11.19 0.25 5.45
N ILE A 128 9.99 0.62 5.04
CA ILE A 128 9.15 1.57 5.75
C ILE A 128 8.17 0.78 6.60
N MET A 129 8.16 1.02 7.89
CA MET A 129 7.11 0.51 8.78
C MET A 129 5.82 1.27 8.47
N HIS A 130 4.86 0.57 7.90
CA HIS A 130 3.55 1.06 7.53
C HIS A 130 2.47 0.36 8.37
N MET A 131 1.47 1.07 8.83
CA MET A 131 0.31 0.48 9.51
C MET A 131 -0.92 0.66 8.63
N GLU A 132 -1.50 -0.44 8.18
CA GLU A 132 -2.70 -0.46 7.35
C GLU A 132 -3.94 -0.68 8.21
N GLY A 133 -4.62 0.43 8.51
CA GLY A 133 -5.68 0.51 9.51
C GLY A 133 -5.12 0.87 10.91
N ALA A 134 -5.72 1.89 11.52
CA ALA A 134 -5.21 2.50 12.76
C ALA A 134 -5.79 1.85 14.02
N GLU A 135 -6.26 0.60 13.99
CA GLU A 135 -6.89 -0.08 15.11
C GLU A 135 -5.97 -0.20 16.33
N ALA A 136 -4.65 -0.35 16.09
CA ALA A 136 -3.66 -0.46 17.16
C ALA A 136 -3.22 0.90 17.73
N ILE A 137 -3.73 2.01 17.22
CA ILE A 137 -3.52 3.36 17.76
C ILE A 137 -4.70 3.70 18.66
N ARG A 138 -4.48 3.80 19.96
CA ARG A 138 -5.56 4.14 20.90
C ARG A 138 -5.74 5.64 21.07
N ASP A 139 -4.64 6.37 21.09
CA ASP A 139 -4.56 7.78 21.41
C ASP A 139 -3.25 8.40 20.87
N GLN A 140 -3.06 9.69 21.11
CA GLN A 140 -1.87 10.43 20.69
C GLN A 140 -0.58 9.86 21.27
N ASP A 141 -0.56 9.47 22.56
CA ASP A 141 0.63 8.91 23.21
C ASP A 141 1.03 7.58 22.54
N ALA A 142 0.05 6.75 22.18
CA ALA A 142 0.29 5.52 21.41
C ALA A 142 0.88 5.83 20.02
N LEU A 143 0.39 6.85 19.33
CA LEU A 143 0.95 7.27 18.03
C LEU A 143 2.41 7.72 18.18
N HIS A 144 2.73 8.51 19.20
CA HIS A 144 4.11 8.92 19.49
C HIS A 144 5.02 7.72 19.78
N LEU A 145 4.52 6.71 20.51
CA LEU A 145 5.26 5.49 20.79
C LEU A 145 5.54 4.71 19.48
N TRP A 146 4.54 4.54 18.63
CA TRP A 146 4.71 3.90 17.34
C TRP A 146 5.68 4.66 16.42
N HIS A 147 5.60 5.99 16.40
CA HIS A 147 6.57 6.82 15.67
C HIS A 147 8.00 6.64 16.20
N ALA A 148 8.19 6.58 17.52
CA ALA A 148 9.49 6.31 18.13
C ALA A 148 10.01 4.90 17.77
N ALA A 149 9.12 3.90 17.69
CA ALA A 149 9.44 2.54 17.24
C ALA A 149 9.85 2.47 15.76
N GLY A 150 9.45 3.46 14.95
CA GLY A 150 9.84 3.53 13.53
C GLY A 150 8.69 3.69 12.55
N LEU A 151 7.44 3.78 12.99
CA LEU A 151 6.29 4.01 12.12
C LEU A 151 6.47 5.32 11.33
N ARG A 152 6.32 5.26 10.01
CA ARG A 152 6.47 6.42 9.10
C ARG A 152 5.35 6.55 8.09
N SER A 153 4.43 5.58 8.06
CA SER A 153 3.23 5.62 7.23
C SER A 153 2.07 4.96 7.97
N LEU A 154 0.87 5.53 7.83
CA LEU A 154 -0.34 5.08 8.51
C LEU A 154 -1.57 5.32 7.62
N GLY A 155 -2.32 4.25 7.34
CA GLY A 155 -3.69 4.33 6.83
C GLY A 155 -4.68 4.43 7.99
N PRO A 156 -5.62 5.39 7.99
CA PRO A 156 -6.64 5.48 9.04
C PRO A 156 -7.52 4.23 9.14
N VAL A 157 -7.68 3.54 8.03
CA VAL A 157 -8.54 2.35 7.86
C VAL A 157 -7.90 1.33 6.92
N TRP A 158 -8.31 0.08 7.04
CA TRP A 158 -8.39 -0.89 5.96
C TRP A 158 -9.84 -0.92 5.43
N SER A 159 -10.27 -1.97 4.69
CA SER A 159 -11.66 -2.15 4.25
C SER A 159 -12.58 -2.59 5.41
N ARG A 160 -12.58 -1.78 6.48
CA ARG A 160 -13.46 -1.86 7.66
C ARG A 160 -13.43 -0.52 8.41
N PRO A 161 -14.43 -0.22 9.26
CA PRO A 161 -14.38 0.96 10.10
C PRO A 161 -13.33 0.83 11.21
N THR A 162 -12.77 1.98 11.62
CA THR A 162 -11.94 2.13 12.82
C THR A 162 -12.53 3.23 13.73
N ALA A 163 -11.90 3.52 14.85
CA ALA A 163 -12.26 4.67 15.68
C ALA A 163 -12.11 6.01 14.95
N TYR A 164 -11.46 6.05 13.79
CA TYR A 164 -11.03 7.26 13.10
C TYR A 164 -11.83 7.56 11.83
N ALA A 165 -12.21 6.53 11.07
CA ALA A 165 -12.88 6.66 9.78
C ALA A 165 -13.56 5.35 9.35
N GLU A 166 -14.20 5.39 8.19
CA GLU A 166 -14.77 4.22 7.53
C GLU A 166 -13.98 3.87 6.28
N GLY A 167 -13.62 2.58 6.14
CA GLY A 167 -13.07 2.02 4.91
C GLY A 167 -14.17 1.71 3.90
N VAL A 168 -13.76 1.44 2.66
CA VAL A 168 -14.66 0.97 1.61
C VAL A 168 -14.84 -0.55 1.66
N PRO A 169 -16.05 -1.10 1.45
CA PRO A 169 -16.24 -2.54 1.26
C PRO A 169 -15.65 -2.98 -0.08
N PHE A 170 -15.42 -4.28 -0.26
CA PHE A 170 -15.16 -4.83 -1.58
C PHE A 170 -16.48 -4.98 -2.34
N ALA A 171 -16.69 -4.10 -3.32
CA ALA A 171 -17.90 -4.11 -4.15
C ALA A 171 -17.59 -3.73 -5.61
N PHE A 172 -18.28 -4.39 -6.55
CA PHE A 172 -18.14 -4.13 -7.98
C PHE A 172 -19.44 -4.46 -8.74
N PRO A 173 -19.94 -3.57 -9.65
CA PRO A 173 -19.55 -2.17 -9.77
C PRO A 173 -20.02 -1.37 -8.57
N SER A 174 -19.21 -0.40 -8.12
CA SER A 174 -19.50 0.46 -6.97
C SER A 174 -18.61 1.70 -7.00
N SER A 175 -18.74 2.58 -6.02
CA SER A 175 -17.86 3.75 -5.85
C SER A 175 -17.41 3.90 -4.40
N PRO A 176 -16.35 4.70 -4.12
CA PRO A 176 -15.95 5.01 -2.75
C PRO A 176 -16.89 5.98 -2.03
N ASP A 177 -17.92 6.52 -2.71
CA ASP A 177 -18.88 7.49 -2.15
C ASP A 177 -19.93 6.79 -1.29
N ILE A 178 -19.50 6.30 -0.13
CA ILE A 178 -20.30 5.56 0.85
C ILE A 178 -19.86 5.93 2.26
N GLY A 179 -20.78 5.85 3.21
CA GLY A 179 -20.50 6.09 4.64
C GLY A 179 -20.20 7.54 5.00
N GLY A 180 -19.65 7.74 6.20
CA GLY A 180 -19.36 9.05 6.79
C GLY A 180 -17.91 9.52 6.58
N GLY A 181 -17.64 10.77 6.98
CA GLY A 181 -16.29 11.32 7.01
C GLY A 181 -15.49 10.89 8.24
N LEU A 182 -14.38 11.57 8.50
CA LEU A 182 -13.56 11.34 9.68
C LEU A 182 -14.35 11.60 10.96
N THR A 183 -14.15 10.77 11.97
CA THR A 183 -14.59 11.08 13.35
C THR A 183 -13.80 12.26 13.91
N ASP A 184 -14.20 12.78 15.08
CA ASP A 184 -13.38 13.78 15.78
C ASP A 184 -11.99 13.24 16.17
N ALA A 185 -11.89 11.95 16.48
CA ALA A 185 -10.61 11.29 16.70
C ALA A 185 -9.80 11.20 15.39
N GLY A 186 -10.46 10.91 14.27
CA GLY A 186 -9.82 10.90 12.95
C GLY A 186 -9.24 12.24 12.54
N ARG A 187 -9.97 13.33 12.80
CA ARG A 187 -9.45 14.70 12.53
C ARG A 187 -8.21 15.01 13.35
N ARG A 188 -8.19 14.61 14.63
CA ARG A 188 -6.98 14.72 15.47
C ARG A 188 -5.84 13.86 14.97
N LEU A 189 -6.11 12.60 14.58
CA LEU A 189 -5.11 11.70 14.03
C LEU A 189 -4.39 12.31 12.81
N VAL A 190 -5.14 12.96 11.88
CA VAL A 190 -4.56 13.66 10.73
C VAL A 190 -3.59 14.76 11.18
N GLN A 191 -4.00 15.59 12.15
CA GLN A 191 -3.15 16.67 12.67
C GLN A 191 -1.88 16.13 13.35
N ASP A 192 -2.00 15.07 14.13
CA ASP A 192 -0.89 14.44 14.84
C ASP A 192 0.09 13.77 13.85
N CYS A 193 -0.41 13.08 12.83
CA CYS A 193 0.42 12.53 11.74
C CYS A 193 1.19 13.63 11.00
N ASN A 194 0.52 14.73 10.67
CA ASN A 194 1.17 15.89 10.04
C ASN A 194 2.26 16.48 10.94
N ALA A 195 2.00 16.63 12.25
CA ALA A 195 2.99 17.15 13.20
C ALA A 195 4.23 16.26 13.31
N LEU A 196 4.04 14.94 13.30
CA LEU A 196 5.10 13.94 13.39
C LEU A 196 5.79 13.65 12.04
N GLY A 197 5.24 14.11 10.92
CA GLY A 197 5.72 13.76 9.60
C GLY A 197 5.45 12.28 9.25
N ILE A 198 4.38 11.70 9.77
CA ILE A 198 3.91 10.38 9.35
C ILE A 198 3.09 10.54 8.06
N MET A 199 3.43 9.81 7.01
CA MET A 199 2.67 9.80 5.77
C MET A 199 1.29 9.16 6.00
N LEU A 200 0.22 9.90 5.67
CA LEU A 200 -1.13 9.35 5.66
C LEU A 200 -1.37 8.61 4.35
N ASP A 201 -1.77 7.35 4.45
CA ASP A 201 -2.19 6.54 3.31
C ASP A 201 -3.71 6.57 3.18
N LEU A 202 -4.19 7.01 2.03
CA LEU A 202 -5.61 7.17 1.71
C LEU A 202 -6.19 5.95 0.98
N SER A 203 -5.37 4.91 0.77
CA SER A 203 -5.86 3.62 0.28
C SER A 203 -6.94 3.09 1.24
N HIS A 204 -7.96 2.42 0.70
CA HIS A 204 -9.14 1.93 1.45
C HIS A 204 -10.08 2.98 2.04
N LEU A 205 -9.70 4.25 2.11
CA LEU A 205 -10.52 5.29 2.72
C LEU A 205 -11.71 5.64 1.80
N ASN A 206 -12.90 5.79 2.37
CA ASN A 206 -14.09 6.21 1.63
C ASN A 206 -13.99 7.68 1.18
N GLN A 207 -14.87 8.10 0.25
CA GLN A 207 -14.83 9.42 -0.37
C GLN A 207 -14.93 10.55 0.68
N ALA A 208 -15.84 10.44 1.64
CA ALA A 208 -16.05 11.48 2.65
C ALA A 208 -14.84 11.62 3.59
N GLY A 209 -14.25 10.50 4.03
CA GLY A 209 -13.02 10.50 4.81
C GLY A 209 -11.83 11.07 4.04
N PHE A 210 -11.71 10.69 2.76
CA PHE A 210 -10.68 11.23 1.87
C PHE A 210 -10.77 12.75 1.76
N GLU A 211 -11.96 13.31 1.54
CA GLU A 211 -12.17 14.75 1.44
C GLU A 211 -11.89 15.49 2.76
N ASP A 212 -12.19 14.85 3.89
CA ASP A 212 -11.83 15.39 5.19
C ASP A 212 -10.31 15.46 5.36
N VAL A 213 -9.56 14.40 5.00
CA VAL A 213 -8.10 14.43 5.03
C VAL A 213 -7.55 15.49 4.07
N ALA A 214 -8.10 15.59 2.85
CA ALA A 214 -7.67 16.58 1.86
C ALA A 214 -7.83 18.03 2.35
N ARG A 215 -8.83 18.30 3.19
CA ARG A 215 -9.02 19.63 3.80
C ARG A 215 -8.13 19.91 4.99
N LEU A 216 -7.70 18.87 5.72
CA LEU A 216 -7.01 19.00 7.00
C LEU A 216 -5.50 18.82 6.89
N SER A 217 -5.03 18.03 5.91
CA SER A 217 -3.62 17.72 5.76
C SER A 217 -2.83 18.91 5.19
N ASP A 218 -1.65 19.16 5.76
CA ASP A 218 -0.63 20.07 5.25
C ASP A 218 0.48 19.34 4.47
N ALA A 219 0.38 18.00 4.38
CA ALA A 219 1.30 17.12 3.66
C ALA A 219 0.69 16.67 2.31
N PRO A 220 1.52 16.22 1.34
CA PRO A 220 1.03 15.61 0.12
C PRO A 220 0.07 14.44 0.40
N LEU A 221 -1.03 14.37 -0.35
CA LEU A 221 -1.99 13.26 -0.27
C LEU A 221 -1.42 12.04 -1.00
N VAL A 222 -1.43 10.88 -0.35
CA VAL A 222 -0.86 9.65 -0.91
C VAL A 222 -1.86 8.51 -0.82
N ALA A 223 -2.03 7.77 -1.91
CA ALA A 223 -2.63 6.45 -1.90
C ALA A 223 -1.55 5.43 -2.25
N SER A 224 -1.14 4.63 -1.27
CA SER A 224 0.03 3.74 -1.42
C SER A 224 -0.18 2.66 -2.46
N HIS A 225 -1.44 2.16 -2.62
CA HIS A 225 -1.79 1.06 -3.52
C HIS A 225 -3.26 1.18 -3.96
N SER A 226 -3.52 1.89 -5.05
CA SER A 226 -4.88 2.09 -5.60
C SER A 226 -4.86 2.06 -7.12
N CYS A 227 -6.03 1.76 -7.73
CA CYS A 227 -6.23 1.78 -9.18
C CYS A 227 -7.20 2.90 -9.59
N VAL A 228 -7.51 2.98 -10.88
CA VAL A 228 -8.38 4.00 -11.47
C VAL A 228 -9.81 3.51 -11.56
N HIS A 229 -10.76 4.23 -10.96
CA HIS A 229 -12.17 3.88 -10.94
C HIS A 229 -12.81 3.92 -12.35
N ASP A 230 -12.46 4.89 -13.19
CA ASP A 230 -12.99 5.00 -14.55
C ASP A 230 -12.64 3.81 -15.46
N ILE A 231 -11.58 3.06 -15.13
CA ILE A 231 -11.20 1.84 -15.85
C ILE A 231 -11.84 0.62 -15.22
N SER A 232 -11.86 0.56 -13.88
CA SER A 232 -12.43 -0.54 -13.10
C SER A 232 -13.28 0.05 -11.97
N PRO A 233 -14.63 0.10 -12.12
CA PRO A 233 -15.51 0.76 -11.17
C PRO A 233 -15.71 -0.05 -9.88
N SER A 234 -14.61 -0.28 -9.16
CA SER A 234 -14.59 -0.87 -7.82
C SER A 234 -14.64 0.24 -6.76
N SER A 235 -15.34 -0.01 -5.65
CA SER A 235 -15.31 0.87 -4.47
C SER A 235 -13.89 1.16 -3.97
N ARG A 236 -12.95 0.24 -4.23
CA ARG A 236 -11.55 0.31 -3.79
C ARG A 236 -10.68 1.25 -4.65
N ASN A 237 -11.18 1.68 -5.81
CA ASN A 237 -10.43 2.47 -6.78
C ASN A 237 -10.73 3.96 -6.66
N LEU A 238 -9.72 4.78 -6.99
CA LEU A 238 -9.79 6.23 -6.91
C LEU A 238 -10.57 6.81 -8.09
N THR A 239 -11.53 7.67 -7.79
CA THR A 239 -12.23 8.48 -8.79
C THR A 239 -11.34 9.60 -9.31
N ASP A 240 -11.63 10.11 -10.51
CA ASP A 240 -10.93 11.27 -11.08
C ASP A 240 -10.98 12.50 -10.16
N ARG A 241 -12.03 12.64 -9.36
CA ARG A 241 -12.14 13.71 -8.36
C ARG A 241 -11.06 13.58 -7.29
N GLN A 242 -10.86 12.37 -6.74
CA GLN A 242 -9.80 12.08 -5.76
C GLN A 242 -8.41 12.23 -6.38
N LEU A 243 -8.22 11.75 -7.61
CA LEU A 243 -6.95 11.89 -8.34
C LEU A 243 -6.56 13.36 -8.52
N ARG A 244 -7.51 14.24 -8.89
CA ARG A 244 -7.24 15.70 -8.99
C ARG A 244 -6.85 16.32 -7.64
N GLN A 245 -7.49 15.92 -6.54
CA GLN A 245 -7.11 16.39 -5.20
C GLN A 245 -5.70 15.93 -4.81
N ILE A 246 -5.33 14.69 -5.16
CA ILE A 246 -3.95 14.20 -4.99
C ILE A 246 -2.98 15.05 -5.83
N ALA A 247 -3.29 15.31 -7.11
CA ALA A 247 -2.46 16.13 -7.98
C ALA A 247 -2.25 17.56 -7.42
N GLU A 248 -3.33 18.21 -6.98
CA GLU A 248 -3.31 19.57 -6.41
C GLU A 248 -2.45 19.65 -5.15
N SER A 249 -2.37 18.58 -4.36
CA SER A 249 -1.51 18.50 -3.18
C SER A 249 -0.04 18.22 -3.51
N GLY A 250 0.29 17.95 -4.77
CA GLY A 250 1.59 17.39 -5.16
C GLY A 250 1.81 15.97 -4.63
N GLY A 251 0.74 15.23 -4.48
CA GLY A 251 0.73 13.88 -3.91
C GLY A 251 1.11 12.78 -4.88
N LEU A 252 0.76 11.53 -4.52
CA LEU A 252 1.20 10.35 -5.27
C LEU A 252 0.21 9.20 -5.15
N VAL A 253 0.09 8.43 -6.23
CA VAL A 253 -0.63 7.14 -6.26
C VAL A 253 0.33 6.02 -6.64
N GLY A 254 0.45 5.00 -5.79
CA GLY A 254 1.04 3.71 -6.13
C GLY A 254 0.01 2.86 -6.86
N LEU A 255 0.28 2.44 -8.10
CA LEU A 255 -0.59 1.54 -8.83
C LEU A 255 -0.63 0.17 -8.14
N ASN A 256 -1.82 -0.26 -7.72
CA ASN A 256 -2.05 -1.58 -7.13
C ASN A 256 -2.02 -2.68 -8.23
N PHE A 257 -1.42 -3.84 -7.92
CA PHE A 257 -1.34 -4.97 -8.86
C PHE A 257 -2.48 -5.98 -8.70
N ALA A 258 -3.35 -5.81 -7.71
CA ALA A 258 -4.49 -6.69 -7.51
C ALA A 258 -5.34 -6.81 -8.78
N SER A 259 -5.38 -8.00 -9.37
CA SER A 259 -6.07 -8.25 -10.64
C SER A 259 -7.54 -7.83 -10.61
N SER A 260 -8.24 -8.02 -9.48
CA SER A 260 -9.66 -7.64 -9.32
C SER A 260 -9.90 -6.12 -9.35
N PHE A 261 -8.89 -5.30 -8.99
CA PHE A 261 -9.00 -3.84 -9.03
C PHE A 261 -8.51 -3.25 -10.35
N LEU A 262 -7.66 -4.00 -11.07
CA LEU A 262 -7.20 -3.62 -12.41
C LEU A 262 -8.22 -3.95 -13.50
N ARG A 263 -8.88 -5.12 -13.39
CA ARG A 263 -9.77 -5.64 -14.44
C ARG A 263 -11.02 -4.79 -14.61
N PRO A 264 -11.37 -4.39 -15.86
CA PRO A 264 -12.60 -3.64 -16.13
C PRO A 264 -13.88 -4.41 -15.80
N ASP A 265 -13.82 -5.74 -15.70
CA ASP A 265 -14.94 -6.60 -15.31
C ASP A 265 -14.99 -6.90 -13.80
N GLY A 266 -14.00 -6.42 -13.02
CA GLY A 266 -13.91 -6.58 -11.57
C GLY A 266 -13.74 -8.00 -11.05
N ARG A 267 -13.53 -8.99 -11.93
CA ARG A 267 -13.42 -10.40 -11.54
C ARG A 267 -12.13 -10.67 -10.77
N ARG A 268 -12.23 -11.46 -9.71
CA ARG A 268 -11.06 -12.00 -8.99
C ARG A 268 -10.46 -13.18 -9.75
N GLN A 269 -9.85 -12.88 -10.89
CA GLN A 269 -9.11 -13.79 -11.75
C GLN A 269 -7.81 -13.12 -12.18
N PRO A 270 -6.70 -13.86 -12.37
CA PRO A 270 -5.46 -13.26 -12.82
C PRO A 270 -5.66 -12.43 -14.08
N LEU A 271 -5.06 -11.26 -14.14
CA LEU A 271 -4.97 -10.48 -15.37
C LEU A 271 -4.03 -11.22 -16.35
N GLU A 272 -4.46 -11.39 -17.59
CA GLU A 272 -3.72 -12.22 -18.57
C GLU A 272 -2.58 -11.47 -19.25
N ASP A 273 -2.65 -10.14 -19.34
CA ASP A 273 -1.60 -9.31 -19.91
C ASP A 273 -1.47 -7.97 -19.16
N LEU A 274 -0.32 -7.32 -19.27
CA LEU A 274 -0.02 -6.08 -18.57
C LEU A 274 -0.60 -4.82 -19.24
N SER A 275 -1.25 -4.93 -20.40
CA SER A 275 -1.78 -3.77 -21.12
C SER A 275 -2.82 -3.00 -20.33
N VAL A 276 -3.59 -3.69 -19.49
CA VAL A 276 -4.56 -3.05 -18.59
C VAL A 276 -3.84 -2.23 -17.51
N MET A 277 -2.72 -2.72 -16.96
CA MET A 277 -1.91 -1.94 -16.02
C MET A 277 -1.36 -0.67 -16.68
N LEU A 278 -0.90 -0.77 -17.92
CA LEU A 278 -0.40 0.39 -18.67
C LEU A 278 -1.52 1.42 -18.92
N ARG A 279 -2.75 0.97 -19.19
CA ARG A 279 -3.92 1.88 -19.27
C ARG A 279 -4.18 2.62 -17.96
N HIS A 280 -4.04 1.94 -16.82
CA HIS A 280 -4.13 2.60 -15.50
C HIS A 280 -3.00 3.61 -15.31
N LEU A 281 -1.75 3.27 -15.67
CA LEU A 281 -0.62 4.19 -15.62
C LEU A 281 -0.83 5.41 -16.51
N ASP A 282 -1.27 5.22 -17.76
CA ASP A 282 -1.58 6.34 -18.68
C ASP A 282 -2.61 7.30 -18.08
N HIS A 283 -3.69 6.76 -17.49
CA HIS A 283 -4.73 7.57 -16.87
C HIS A 283 -4.22 8.33 -15.64
N LEU A 284 -3.46 7.64 -14.78
CA LEU A 284 -2.83 8.26 -13.61
C LEU A 284 -1.86 9.37 -14.03
N ILE A 285 -0.98 9.12 -15.00
CA ILE A 285 -0.03 10.12 -15.53
C ILE A 285 -0.79 11.31 -16.13
N GLY A 286 -1.89 11.04 -16.84
CA GLY A 286 -2.72 12.10 -17.45
C GLY A 286 -3.33 13.08 -16.44
N ILE A 287 -3.60 12.65 -15.21
CA ILE A 287 -4.19 13.50 -14.17
C ILE A 287 -3.14 14.00 -13.17
N LEU A 288 -2.24 13.13 -12.72
CA LEU A 288 -1.26 13.43 -11.66
C LEU A 288 0.05 14.01 -12.19
N GLY A 289 0.30 13.88 -13.50
CA GLY A 289 1.61 14.13 -14.07
C GLY A 289 2.61 13.01 -13.75
N GLU A 290 3.80 13.10 -14.35
CA GLU A 290 4.85 12.08 -14.24
C GLU A 290 5.40 11.90 -12.81
N ASP A 291 5.33 12.93 -11.98
CA ASP A 291 5.87 12.95 -10.62
C ASP A 291 4.87 12.44 -9.57
N GLY A 292 3.60 12.21 -9.96
CA GLY A 292 2.53 11.78 -9.07
C GLY A 292 2.18 10.29 -9.15
N VAL A 293 2.93 9.48 -9.90
CA VAL A 293 2.63 8.06 -10.14
C VAL A 293 3.78 7.17 -9.71
N ALA A 294 3.45 6.06 -9.03
CA ALA A 294 4.41 5.06 -8.61
C ALA A 294 3.79 3.65 -8.64
N LEU A 295 4.50 2.65 -8.10
CA LEU A 295 4.03 1.27 -7.96
C LEU A 295 3.70 0.97 -6.49
N GLY A 296 2.61 0.22 -6.25
CA GLY A 296 2.19 -0.24 -4.93
C GLY A 296 1.62 -1.64 -5.07
N SER A 297 2.48 -2.66 -4.98
CA SER A 297 2.22 -3.99 -5.53
C SER A 297 1.08 -4.75 -4.89
N ASP A 298 0.86 -4.58 -3.61
CA ASP A 298 -0.04 -5.43 -2.81
C ASP A 298 0.44 -6.91 -2.80
N PHE A 299 1.76 -7.13 -2.92
CA PHE A 299 2.36 -8.45 -2.83
C PHE A 299 2.07 -9.09 -1.48
N ASP A 300 1.77 -10.36 -1.51
CA ASP A 300 1.30 -11.18 -0.37
C ASP A 300 -0.12 -10.83 0.14
N GLY A 301 -0.76 -9.74 -0.32
CA GLY A 301 -2.13 -9.33 0.03
C GLY A 301 -3.18 -9.68 -1.03
N ALA A 302 -2.82 -9.73 -2.31
CA ALA A 302 -3.76 -9.82 -3.41
C ALA A 302 -3.44 -10.88 -4.46
N LEU A 303 -4.39 -11.12 -5.38
CA LEU A 303 -4.17 -11.98 -6.54
C LEU A 303 -3.48 -11.20 -7.66
N MET A 304 -2.25 -11.59 -7.98
CA MET A 304 -1.41 -10.93 -8.96
C MET A 304 -1.79 -11.21 -10.41
N PRO A 305 -1.42 -10.31 -11.36
CA PRO A 305 -1.38 -10.61 -12.79
C PRO A 305 -0.48 -11.82 -13.07
N ARG A 306 -0.83 -12.61 -14.12
CA ARG A 306 -0.08 -13.82 -14.47
C ARG A 306 1.41 -13.57 -14.68
N ASP A 307 1.74 -12.50 -15.40
CA ASP A 307 3.14 -12.15 -15.74
C ASP A 307 3.89 -11.43 -14.59
N LEU A 308 3.20 -11.14 -13.47
CA LEU A 308 3.76 -10.52 -12.26
C LEU A 308 3.47 -11.38 -11.03
N GLY A 309 3.61 -12.68 -11.15
CA GLY A 309 3.29 -13.64 -10.10
C GLY A 309 4.05 -13.45 -8.78
N ASP A 310 5.21 -12.78 -8.81
CA ASP A 310 6.00 -12.42 -7.63
C ASP A 310 6.98 -11.26 -7.92
N ALA A 311 7.74 -10.86 -6.91
CA ALA A 311 8.68 -9.73 -7.02
C ALA A 311 9.80 -9.97 -8.04
N ALA A 312 10.20 -11.21 -8.33
CA ALA A 312 11.23 -11.51 -9.33
C ALA A 312 10.77 -11.19 -10.76
N ALA A 313 9.46 -11.10 -10.98
CA ALA A 313 8.86 -10.77 -12.28
C ALA A 313 8.76 -9.27 -12.58
N LEU A 314 9.11 -8.37 -11.65
CA LEU A 314 9.08 -6.90 -11.87
C LEU A 314 9.78 -6.43 -13.15
N PRO A 315 10.90 -7.05 -13.62
CA PRO A 315 11.48 -6.71 -14.92
C PRO A 315 10.53 -6.85 -16.11
N ALA A 316 9.52 -7.72 -16.04
CA ALA A 316 8.51 -7.83 -17.10
C ALA A 316 7.63 -6.57 -17.19
N LEU A 317 7.26 -5.97 -16.04
CA LEU A 317 6.53 -4.70 -16.02
C LEU A 317 7.40 -3.56 -16.58
N ILE A 318 8.68 -3.50 -16.21
CA ILE A 318 9.63 -2.50 -16.75
C ILE A 318 9.73 -2.64 -18.29
N GLN A 319 9.84 -3.88 -18.79
CA GLN A 319 9.86 -4.14 -20.24
C GLN A 319 8.54 -3.74 -20.93
N ALA A 320 7.40 -4.02 -20.28
CA ALA A 320 6.09 -3.63 -20.81
C ALA A 320 5.95 -2.10 -20.89
N MET A 321 6.40 -1.34 -19.87
CA MET A 321 6.43 0.12 -19.90
C MET A 321 7.34 0.64 -21.03
N THR A 322 8.52 0.07 -21.21
CA THR A 322 9.43 0.42 -22.32
C THR A 322 8.79 0.15 -23.68
N ALA A 323 8.18 -1.03 -23.86
CA ALA A 323 7.51 -1.41 -25.10
C ALA A 323 6.27 -0.55 -25.39
N HIS A 324 5.61 -0.04 -24.35
CA HIS A 324 4.50 0.91 -24.44
C HIS A 324 4.93 2.32 -24.89
N GLY A 325 6.22 2.63 -24.80
CA GLY A 325 6.80 3.89 -25.23
C GLY A 325 7.16 4.85 -24.10
N TYR A 326 7.15 4.42 -22.85
CA TYR A 326 7.68 5.23 -21.76
C TYR A 326 9.20 5.35 -21.88
N GLY A 327 9.71 6.58 -21.74
CA GLY A 327 11.16 6.84 -21.69
C GLY A 327 11.76 6.37 -20.35
N ASP A 328 13.06 6.11 -20.36
CA ASP A 328 13.79 5.62 -19.19
C ASP A 328 13.64 6.54 -17.96
N ASP A 329 13.54 7.85 -18.15
CA ASP A 329 13.35 8.80 -17.05
C ASP A 329 12.00 8.63 -16.39
N LEU A 330 10.93 8.51 -17.17
CA LEU A 330 9.59 8.27 -16.66
C LEU A 330 9.50 6.92 -15.93
N ILE A 331 10.13 5.87 -16.49
CA ILE A 331 10.16 4.55 -15.87
C ILE A 331 10.89 4.59 -14.52
N ARG A 332 12.03 5.29 -14.42
CA ARG A 332 12.75 5.46 -13.13
C ARG A 332 11.91 6.22 -12.10
N LYS A 333 11.21 7.27 -12.52
CA LYS A 333 10.28 8.01 -11.66
C LYS A 333 9.21 7.10 -11.09
N ILE A 334 8.46 6.41 -11.96
CA ILE A 334 7.37 5.51 -11.56
C ILE A 334 7.89 4.36 -10.70
N ALA A 335 9.01 3.77 -11.08
CA ALA A 335 9.55 2.60 -10.39
C ALA A 335 10.09 2.92 -8.99
N CYS A 336 10.67 4.10 -8.75
CA CYS A 336 11.38 4.37 -7.50
C CYS A 336 11.40 5.84 -7.07
N GLU A 337 11.76 6.78 -7.96
CA GLU A 337 12.17 8.12 -7.55
C GLU A 337 11.02 8.94 -6.98
N ASN A 338 9.80 8.75 -7.49
CA ASN A 338 8.60 9.46 -7.02
C ASN A 338 8.28 9.10 -5.56
N TRP A 339 8.44 7.81 -5.16
CA TRP A 339 8.33 7.43 -3.75
C TRP A 339 9.31 8.17 -2.87
N ILE A 340 10.60 8.19 -3.26
CA ILE A 340 11.64 8.88 -2.48
C ILE A 340 11.35 10.38 -2.39
N SER A 341 10.85 10.98 -3.48
CA SER A 341 10.51 12.40 -3.54
C SER A 341 9.35 12.76 -2.62
N VAL A 342 8.23 12.03 -2.66
CA VAL A 342 7.06 12.32 -1.81
C VAL A 342 7.37 12.11 -0.34
N LEU A 343 8.14 11.06 0.01
CA LEU A 343 8.56 10.78 1.38
C LEU A 343 9.47 11.88 1.93
N GLN A 344 10.39 12.40 1.11
CA GLN A 344 11.24 13.51 1.52
C GLN A 344 10.45 14.78 1.82
N ARG A 345 9.35 15.03 1.12
CA ARG A 345 8.46 16.17 1.35
C ARG A 345 7.54 15.97 2.56
N THR A 346 7.21 14.72 2.88
CA THR A 346 6.31 14.38 3.98
C THR A 346 7.06 14.22 5.32
N TRP A 347 8.18 13.54 5.33
CA TRP A 347 8.98 13.30 6.53
C TRP A 347 9.81 14.54 6.86
N LYS A 348 9.43 15.31 7.83
CA LYS A 348 10.02 16.61 8.24
C LYS A 348 11.45 16.48 8.83
N ALA A 349 12.30 15.56 8.33
CA ALA A 349 13.64 15.26 8.86
C ALA A 349 14.72 15.28 7.76
#